data_860075a62248d0b419362f465daf410c
#
_entry.id   860075a62248d0b419362f465daf410c
#
_cell.length_a   1.000
_cell.length_b   1.000
_cell.length_c   1.000
_cell.angle_alpha   90.00
_cell.angle_beta   90.00
_cell.angle_gamma   90.00
#
_symmetry.space_group_name_H-M   'P 1'
#
loop_
_entity.id
_entity.type
_entity.pdbx_description
1 polymer ?
#
loop_
_entity_poly.entity_id
_entity_poly.type
_entity_poly.pdbx_seq_one_letter_code
_entity_poly.pdbx_strand_id
1 'polypeptide(L)'
;VPGVHFSECVPHLAKAADKFTVLRSVTHKDPNHGGGNHYMMTGAPTPVPVGCGAFVTFHPSFGSVVSYKRGVQRGLPAYMTLPSITRSGGPNFLGAEHAPFVAGGDPNAKGFKVRDVVLPSEISDARGMSRRELRMSLDRMKRLNDAVAEDPAVSFDTFYGKAVDLIASKPAQEAFDISLEDDKTRDLYGRTDFGQRLLLARRMVEVGVPFVTVNYGGWDHHRDLFKTCKSEFMQKFDQGMAALITDLDRRGLLESTLVIALG
;
A
#
# COMPACT_ATOMS: atom_id res chain seq x y z
N VAL A 1 7.36 7.48 27.99
CA VAL A 1 6.23 8.37 28.34
C VAL A 1 5.78 7.97 29.73
N PRO A 2 5.79 8.86 30.73
CA PRO A 2 5.36 8.53 32.07
C PRO A 2 3.94 7.98 32.13
N GLY A 3 3.74 6.87 32.89
CA GLY A 3 2.42 6.24 33.04
C GLY A 3 1.93 5.37 31.87
N VAL A 4 2.70 5.24 30.80
CA VAL A 4 2.39 4.33 29.69
C VAL A 4 3.20 3.06 29.83
N HIS A 5 2.51 1.92 29.85
CA HIS A 5 3.12 0.60 29.93
C HIS A 5 2.93 -0.14 28.60
N PHE A 6 4.00 -0.74 28.12
CA PHE A 6 4.03 -1.58 26.93
C PHE A 6 4.29 -3.02 27.32
N SER A 7 3.75 -3.98 26.53
CA SER A 7 4.08 -5.39 26.66
C SER A 7 5.58 -5.62 26.37
N GLU A 8 6.16 -6.62 27.01
CA GLU A 8 7.51 -7.09 26.69
C GLU A 8 7.70 -7.55 25.23
N CYS A 9 6.59 -7.76 24.51
CA CYS A 9 6.62 -8.14 23.09
C CYS A 9 6.89 -6.98 22.13
N VAL A 10 6.87 -5.72 22.62
CA VAL A 10 7.00 -4.51 21.77
C VAL A 10 8.06 -3.53 22.32
N PRO A 11 9.30 -3.99 22.59
CA PRO A 11 10.34 -3.15 23.18
C PRO A 11 10.85 -2.03 22.27
N HIS A 12 10.78 -2.18 20.94
CA HIS A 12 11.19 -1.16 19.99
C HIS A 12 10.18 -0.03 19.90
N LEU A 13 8.88 -0.35 19.82
CA LEU A 13 7.80 0.64 19.88
C LEU A 13 7.78 1.37 21.21
N ALA A 14 8.05 0.68 22.33
CA ALA A 14 8.15 1.34 23.63
C ALA A 14 9.23 2.43 23.67
N LYS A 15 10.35 2.26 22.94
CA LYS A 15 11.41 3.28 22.79
C LYS A 15 10.99 4.46 21.91
N ALA A 16 10.07 4.25 20.97
CA ALA A 16 9.55 5.29 20.08
C ALA A 16 8.21 5.88 20.57
N ALA A 17 7.83 5.64 21.82
CA ALA A 17 6.51 5.99 22.36
C ALA A 17 6.21 7.51 22.41
N ASP A 18 7.22 8.35 22.28
CA ASP A 18 7.09 9.79 22.15
C ASP A 18 6.62 10.26 20.76
N LYS A 19 6.61 9.36 19.77
CA LYS A 19 6.34 9.67 18.35
C LYS A 19 4.96 9.21 17.88
N PHE A 20 4.16 8.57 18.72
CA PHE A 20 2.83 8.11 18.36
C PHE A 20 1.83 8.14 19.50
N THR A 21 0.56 8.12 19.16
CA THR A 21 -0.56 8.09 20.10
C THR A 21 -1.29 6.77 20.00
N VAL A 22 -1.65 6.18 21.14
CA VAL A 22 -2.50 4.99 21.21
C VAL A 22 -3.95 5.38 21.43
N LEU A 23 -4.81 5.14 20.43
CA LEU A 23 -6.25 5.38 20.52
C LEU A 23 -6.95 4.10 21.02
N ARG A 24 -7.34 4.09 22.30
CA ARG A 24 -7.96 2.91 22.96
C ARG A 24 -9.48 2.88 22.86
N SER A 25 -10.10 3.95 22.39
CA SER A 25 -11.56 4.14 22.36
C SER A 25 -12.20 3.80 21.02
N VAL A 26 -11.42 3.34 20.04
CA VAL A 26 -11.96 2.95 18.73
C VAL A 26 -12.71 1.62 18.88
N THR A 27 -13.99 1.63 18.57
CA THR A 27 -14.87 0.46 18.64
C THR A 27 -15.85 0.46 17.47
N HIS A 28 -16.39 -0.71 17.14
CA HIS A 28 -17.49 -0.88 16.20
C HIS A 28 -18.40 -2.02 16.65
N LYS A 29 -19.59 -2.14 16.04
CA LYS A 29 -20.60 -3.14 16.42
C LYS A 29 -20.57 -4.42 15.58
N ASP A 30 -19.73 -4.50 14.55
CA ASP A 30 -19.61 -5.67 13.70
C ASP A 30 -18.81 -6.79 14.40
N PRO A 31 -19.41 -7.97 14.62
CA PRO A 31 -18.76 -9.03 15.41
C PRO A 31 -17.88 -9.97 14.55
N ASN A 32 -17.66 -9.68 13.28
CA ASN A 32 -16.94 -10.56 12.36
C ASN A 32 -15.93 -9.81 11.47
N HIS A 33 -15.00 -10.57 10.88
CA HIS A 33 -13.92 -10.02 10.06
C HIS A 33 -14.40 -9.27 8.81
N GLY A 34 -15.51 -9.65 8.19
CA GLY A 34 -16.04 -9.00 7.00
C GLY A 34 -16.52 -7.58 7.31
N GLY A 35 -17.39 -7.43 8.29
CA GLY A 35 -17.94 -6.15 8.72
C GLY A 35 -16.92 -5.28 9.42
N GLY A 36 -16.13 -5.85 10.35
CA GLY A 36 -15.09 -5.12 11.07
C GLY A 36 -14.03 -4.54 10.13
N ASN A 37 -13.53 -5.35 9.20
CA ASN A 37 -12.55 -4.88 8.21
C ASN A 37 -13.14 -3.79 7.29
N HIS A 38 -14.41 -3.95 6.90
CA HIS A 38 -15.10 -2.92 6.12
C HIS A 38 -15.16 -1.60 6.88
N TYR A 39 -15.52 -1.64 8.16
CA TYR A 39 -15.58 -0.46 9.01
C TYR A 39 -14.20 0.23 9.12
N MET A 40 -13.15 -0.55 9.38
CA MET A 40 -11.79 -0.01 9.53
C MET A 40 -11.21 0.55 8.24
N MET A 41 -11.59 0.01 7.07
CA MET A 41 -11.06 0.47 5.78
C MET A 41 -11.85 1.62 5.16
N THR A 42 -13.11 1.85 5.59
CA THR A 42 -14.01 2.81 4.94
C THR A 42 -14.59 3.86 5.88
N GLY A 43 -14.55 3.63 7.19
CA GLY A 43 -15.22 4.46 8.20
C GLY A 43 -16.74 4.28 8.27
N ALA A 44 -17.30 3.33 7.51
CA ALA A 44 -18.73 3.09 7.44
C ALA A 44 -19.10 1.64 7.79
N PRO A 45 -20.25 1.38 8.44
CA PRO A 45 -20.74 0.03 8.64
C PRO A 45 -21.13 -0.60 7.30
N THR A 46 -21.22 -1.92 7.26
CA THR A 46 -21.82 -2.61 6.11
C THR A 46 -23.33 -2.33 6.06
N PRO A 47 -23.92 -2.00 4.90
CA PRO A 47 -25.35 -1.69 4.81
C PRO A 47 -26.23 -2.92 4.99
N VAL A 48 -25.67 -4.11 4.85
CA VAL A 48 -26.33 -5.40 5.07
C VAL A 48 -25.40 -6.31 5.86
N PRO A 49 -25.92 -7.28 6.64
CA PRO A 49 -25.10 -8.27 7.31
C PRO A 49 -24.22 -9.05 6.32
N VAL A 50 -22.97 -9.27 6.67
CA VAL A 50 -22.00 -10.02 5.87
C VAL A 50 -21.47 -11.24 6.61
N GLY A 51 -21.12 -12.27 5.86
CA GLY A 51 -20.49 -13.46 6.43
C GLY A 51 -19.10 -13.18 7.00
N CYS A 52 -18.68 -14.00 7.97
CA CYS A 52 -17.33 -13.92 8.51
C CYS A 52 -16.30 -14.15 7.38
N GLY A 53 -15.35 -13.25 7.29
CA GLY A 53 -14.32 -13.33 6.26
C GLY A 53 -14.75 -12.91 4.84
N ALA A 54 -15.98 -12.42 4.68
CA ALA A 54 -16.47 -11.96 3.37
C ALA A 54 -15.57 -10.86 2.79
N PHE A 55 -15.29 -10.97 1.49
CA PHE A 55 -14.58 -9.95 0.74
C PHE A 55 -15.60 -8.99 0.12
N VAL A 56 -15.97 -7.96 0.86
CA VAL A 56 -17.02 -7.02 0.48
C VAL A 56 -16.49 -5.62 0.22
N THR A 57 -17.15 -4.91 -0.67
CA THR A 57 -16.80 -3.52 -1.02
C THR A 57 -18.07 -2.72 -1.25
N PHE A 58 -18.73 -2.29 -0.16
CA PHE A 58 -19.93 -1.45 -0.23
C PHE A 58 -19.60 0.05 -0.34
N HIS A 59 -18.51 0.47 0.27
CA HIS A 59 -18.02 1.84 0.26
C HIS A 59 -16.58 1.87 -0.20
N PRO A 60 -16.12 2.97 -0.80
CA PRO A 60 -14.72 3.11 -1.18
C PRO A 60 -13.83 3.15 0.06
N SER A 61 -12.67 2.53 -0.04
CA SER A 61 -11.64 2.60 0.99
C SER A 61 -11.06 4.01 1.11
N PHE A 62 -10.48 4.35 2.27
CA PHE A 62 -9.78 5.61 2.48
C PHE A 62 -8.74 5.87 1.38
N GLY A 63 -7.96 4.84 0.99
CA GLY A 63 -6.97 4.96 -0.07
C GLY A 63 -7.58 5.31 -1.42
N SER A 64 -8.74 4.73 -1.75
CA SER A 64 -9.46 5.05 -2.98
C SER A 64 -10.03 6.47 -2.96
N VAL A 65 -10.52 6.94 -1.80
CA VAL A 65 -10.96 8.34 -1.64
C VAL A 65 -9.78 9.30 -1.81
N VAL A 66 -8.60 9.00 -1.25
CA VAL A 66 -7.40 9.80 -1.45
C VAL A 66 -6.98 9.79 -2.92
N SER A 67 -7.03 8.62 -3.58
CA SER A 67 -6.77 8.51 -5.02
C SER A 67 -7.72 9.38 -5.85
N TYR A 68 -9.02 9.36 -5.54
CA TYR A 68 -10.02 10.21 -6.20
C TYR A 68 -9.74 11.69 -6.01
N LYS A 69 -9.36 12.12 -4.82
CA LYS A 69 -9.13 13.53 -4.50
C LYS A 69 -7.79 14.08 -5.00
N ARG A 70 -6.73 13.27 -4.98
CA ARG A 70 -5.37 13.72 -5.31
C ARG A 70 -4.91 13.32 -6.71
N GLY A 71 -5.48 12.26 -7.28
CA GLY A 71 -5.08 11.74 -8.58
C GLY A 71 -3.65 11.21 -8.63
N VAL A 72 -3.22 10.80 -9.82
CA VAL A 72 -1.84 10.36 -10.09
C VAL A 72 -0.90 11.55 -10.07
N GLN A 73 0.19 11.46 -9.34
CA GLN A 73 1.21 12.49 -9.27
C GLN A 73 2.54 11.96 -9.78
N ARG A 74 3.21 12.70 -10.66
CA ARG A 74 4.54 12.36 -11.18
C ARG A 74 4.66 10.95 -11.78
N GLY A 75 3.58 10.43 -12.36
CA GLY A 75 3.54 9.08 -12.91
C GLY A 75 3.46 7.94 -11.87
N LEU A 76 3.33 8.27 -10.58
CA LEU A 76 3.17 7.29 -9.50
C LEU A 76 1.69 7.05 -9.18
N PRO A 77 1.29 5.82 -8.80
CA PRO A 77 -0.07 5.55 -8.37
C PRO A 77 -0.42 6.36 -7.13
N ALA A 78 -1.63 6.89 -7.07
CA ALA A 78 -2.08 7.67 -5.92
C ALA A 78 -2.41 6.80 -4.69
N TYR A 79 -2.66 5.51 -4.91
CA TYR A 79 -2.92 4.53 -3.87
C TYR A 79 -2.19 3.23 -4.17
N MET A 80 -1.45 2.72 -3.19
CA MET A 80 -0.73 1.45 -3.27
C MET A 80 -1.09 0.52 -2.13
N THR A 81 -1.01 -0.79 -2.38
CA THR A 81 -1.18 -1.82 -1.35
C THR A 81 -0.12 -2.91 -1.45
N LEU A 82 0.31 -3.40 -0.29
CA LEU A 82 1.37 -4.41 -0.11
C LEU A 82 0.91 -5.50 0.86
N PRO A 83 1.07 -6.78 0.54
CA PRO A 83 1.43 -7.37 -0.75
C PRO A 83 0.21 -7.59 -1.65
N SER A 84 -0.98 -7.38 -1.13
CA SER A 84 -2.25 -7.66 -1.80
C SER A 84 -3.32 -6.66 -1.35
N ILE A 85 -4.40 -6.57 -2.10
CA ILE A 85 -5.54 -5.77 -1.68
C ILE A 85 -6.18 -6.36 -0.42
N THR A 86 -6.49 -5.50 0.55
CA THR A 86 -7.26 -5.90 1.75
C THR A 86 -8.73 -6.11 1.40
N ARG A 87 -9.44 -6.85 2.26
CA ARG A 87 -10.90 -6.80 2.26
C ARG A 87 -11.34 -5.34 2.36
N SER A 88 -12.34 -4.96 1.61
CA SER A 88 -12.85 -3.57 1.52
C SER A 88 -11.81 -2.49 1.12
N GLY A 89 -10.66 -2.89 0.59
CA GLY A 89 -9.61 -1.98 0.13
C GLY A 89 -9.83 -1.39 -1.26
N GLY A 90 -10.97 -1.66 -1.89
CA GLY A 90 -11.29 -1.25 -3.27
C GLY A 90 -11.97 0.11 -3.40
N PRO A 91 -12.16 0.57 -4.65
CA PRO A 91 -12.69 1.89 -4.97
C PRO A 91 -14.22 1.96 -4.96
N ASN A 92 -14.94 0.82 -5.03
CA ASN A 92 -16.39 0.74 -5.16
C ASN A 92 -16.92 1.70 -6.24
N PHE A 93 -17.89 2.56 -5.92
CA PHE A 93 -18.53 3.49 -6.86
C PHE A 93 -17.64 4.63 -7.38
N LEU A 94 -16.42 4.78 -6.87
CA LEU A 94 -15.47 5.77 -7.38
C LEU A 94 -14.87 5.38 -8.73
N GLY A 95 -15.04 4.12 -9.15
CA GLY A 95 -14.48 3.62 -10.41
C GLY A 95 -13.11 2.95 -10.25
N ALA A 96 -12.80 2.05 -11.18
CA ALA A 96 -11.63 1.21 -11.13
C ALA A 96 -10.30 1.99 -11.21
N GLU A 97 -10.30 3.21 -11.76
CA GLU A 97 -9.14 4.12 -11.81
C GLU A 97 -8.63 4.54 -10.43
N HIS A 98 -9.45 4.36 -9.39
CA HIS A 98 -9.10 4.64 -8.01
C HIS A 98 -8.78 3.38 -7.19
N ALA A 99 -8.69 2.22 -7.86
CA ALA A 99 -8.23 0.99 -7.24
C ALA A 99 -6.74 1.11 -6.83
N PRO A 100 -6.31 0.39 -5.78
CA PRO A 100 -4.91 0.38 -5.40
C PRO A 100 -4.03 -0.31 -6.45
N PHE A 101 -2.87 0.23 -6.70
CA PHE A 101 -1.80 -0.49 -7.34
C PHE A 101 -1.24 -1.55 -6.37
N VAL A 102 -1.21 -2.80 -6.78
CA VAL A 102 -0.76 -3.92 -5.94
C VAL A 102 0.72 -4.18 -6.17
N ALA A 103 1.55 -3.86 -5.20
CA ALA A 103 2.95 -4.28 -5.18
C ALA A 103 3.08 -5.64 -4.47
N GLY A 104 2.85 -6.71 -5.22
CA GLY A 104 2.87 -8.08 -4.70
C GLY A 104 4.27 -8.62 -4.49
N GLY A 105 4.34 -9.76 -3.80
CA GLY A 105 5.59 -10.47 -3.55
C GLY A 105 6.24 -10.12 -2.21
N ASP A 106 7.45 -10.67 -2.05
CA ASP A 106 8.28 -10.44 -0.86
C ASP A 106 9.49 -9.57 -1.22
N PRO A 107 9.52 -8.31 -0.76
CA PRO A 107 10.66 -7.43 -1.03
C PRO A 107 11.98 -7.92 -0.43
N ASN A 108 11.92 -8.82 0.56
CA ASN A 108 13.12 -9.44 1.13
C ASN A 108 13.73 -10.53 0.24
N ALA A 109 12.96 -11.07 -0.68
CA ALA A 109 13.42 -12.14 -1.56
C ALA A 109 14.50 -11.65 -2.54
N LYS A 110 15.48 -12.51 -2.81
CA LYS A 110 16.54 -12.22 -3.80
C LYS A 110 15.92 -12.01 -5.19
N GLY A 111 16.25 -10.90 -5.82
CA GLY A 111 15.74 -10.57 -7.15
C GLY A 111 14.29 -10.11 -7.16
N PHE A 112 13.76 -9.64 -6.04
CA PHE A 112 12.43 -9.04 -5.98
C PHE A 112 12.27 -7.94 -7.03
N LYS A 113 11.18 -8.02 -7.77
CA LYS A 113 10.75 -7.00 -8.73
C LYS A 113 9.25 -6.86 -8.64
N VAL A 114 8.78 -5.63 -8.61
CA VAL A 114 7.35 -5.36 -8.69
C VAL A 114 6.88 -5.58 -10.13
N ARG A 115 5.87 -6.43 -10.28
CA ARG A 115 5.26 -6.70 -11.58
C ARG A 115 4.72 -5.40 -12.16
N ASP A 116 4.78 -5.25 -13.47
CA ASP A 116 4.26 -4.09 -14.21
C ASP A 116 4.97 -2.75 -13.95
N VAL A 117 6.12 -2.75 -13.28
CA VAL A 117 7.00 -1.58 -13.12
C VAL A 117 8.27 -1.69 -13.95
N VAL A 118 8.60 -2.89 -14.42
CA VAL A 118 9.81 -3.16 -15.21
C VAL A 118 9.41 -3.75 -16.55
N LEU A 119 9.97 -3.22 -17.64
CA LEU A 119 9.81 -3.85 -18.97
C LEU A 119 10.33 -5.28 -18.92
N PRO A 120 9.65 -6.24 -19.60
CA PRO A 120 10.19 -7.57 -19.79
C PRO A 120 11.61 -7.50 -20.38
N SER A 121 12.50 -8.37 -19.94
CA SER A 121 13.91 -8.38 -20.35
C SER A 121 14.13 -8.52 -21.87
N GLU A 122 13.12 -9.03 -22.58
CA GLU A 122 13.13 -9.20 -24.04
C GLU A 122 12.74 -7.91 -24.80
N ILE A 123 12.32 -6.87 -24.11
CA ILE A 123 11.92 -5.58 -24.71
C ILE A 123 12.95 -4.53 -24.31
N SER A 124 13.75 -4.07 -25.26
CA SER A 124 14.62 -2.93 -25.03
C SER A 124 13.83 -1.63 -24.80
N ASP A 125 14.39 -0.69 -24.06
CA ASP A 125 13.78 0.63 -23.79
C ASP A 125 13.35 1.33 -25.08
N ALA A 126 14.20 1.29 -26.12
CA ALA A 126 13.89 1.86 -27.43
C ALA A 126 12.66 1.22 -28.08
N ARG A 127 12.50 -0.10 -27.94
CA ARG A 127 11.34 -0.84 -28.48
C ARG A 127 10.08 -0.58 -27.65
N GLY A 128 10.23 -0.39 -26.34
CA GLY A 128 9.16 0.05 -25.45
C GLY A 128 8.65 1.43 -25.82
N MET A 129 9.55 2.39 -26.05
CA MET A 129 9.22 3.75 -26.49
C MET A 129 8.53 3.76 -27.87
N SER A 130 9.04 3.03 -28.86
CA SER A 130 8.41 2.96 -30.18
C SER A 130 7.00 2.37 -30.15
N ARG A 131 6.76 1.36 -29.31
CA ARG A 131 5.41 0.80 -29.09
C ARG A 131 4.47 1.82 -28.45
N ARG A 132 4.97 2.61 -27.50
CA ARG A 132 4.23 3.70 -26.87
C ARG A 132 3.84 4.78 -27.87
N GLU A 133 4.77 5.24 -28.69
CA GLU A 133 4.52 6.27 -29.74
C GLU A 133 3.51 5.80 -30.76
N LEU A 134 3.63 4.56 -31.23
CA LEU A 134 2.68 3.95 -32.18
C LEU A 134 1.27 3.90 -31.57
N ARG A 135 1.16 3.44 -30.32
CA ARG A 135 -0.13 3.39 -29.63
C ARG A 135 -0.74 4.78 -29.43
N MET A 136 0.04 5.77 -28.95
CA MET A 136 -0.44 7.14 -28.80
C MET A 136 -0.92 7.74 -30.14
N SER A 137 -0.29 7.37 -31.24
CA SER A 137 -0.71 7.79 -32.59
C SER A 137 -2.03 7.14 -32.99
N LEU A 138 -2.19 5.83 -32.72
CA LEU A 138 -3.44 5.11 -32.94
C LEU A 138 -4.60 5.63 -32.08
N ASP A 139 -4.32 5.92 -30.80
CA ASP A 139 -5.30 6.46 -29.85
C ASP A 139 -5.75 7.88 -30.24
N ARG A 140 -4.83 8.71 -30.78
CA ARG A 140 -5.19 10.03 -31.36
C ARG A 140 -6.13 9.89 -32.56
N MET A 141 -5.86 8.95 -33.45
CA MET A 141 -6.71 8.69 -34.60
C MET A 141 -8.12 8.20 -34.17
N LYS A 142 -8.17 7.33 -33.16
CA LYS A 142 -9.42 6.85 -32.60
C LYS A 142 -10.25 7.96 -31.94
N ARG A 143 -9.62 8.82 -31.12
CA ARG A 143 -10.29 9.96 -30.46
C ARG A 143 -10.84 11.01 -31.42
N LEU A 144 -10.28 11.14 -32.61
CA LEU A 144 -10.85 12.01 -33.66
C LEU A 144 -12.17 11.48 -34.22
N ASN A 145 -12.39 10.15 -34.14
CA ASN A 145 -13.64 9.51 -34.58
C ASN A 145 -14.67 9.34 -33.45
N ASP A 146 -14.24 9.34 -32.18
CA ASP A 146 -15.08 9.04 -31.02
C ASP A 146 -15.45 10.32 -30.23
N ALA A 147 -15.95 11.34 -30.91
CA ALA A 147 -16.52 12.54 -30.26
C ALA A 147 -17.79 12.24 -29.44
N VAL A 148 -18.16 10.97 -29.29
CA VAL A 148 -19.33 10.50 -28.53
C VAL A 148 -18.96 9.18 -27.86
N ALA A 149 -18.35 9.18 -26.68
CA ALA A 149 -18.31 7.92 -25.95
C ALA A 149 -18.16 8.10 -24.43
N GLU A 150 -19.21 7.86 -23.71
CA GLU A 150 -19.25 7.23 -22.37
C GLU A 150 -18.87 5.73 -22.50
N ASP A 151 -17.79 5.39 -23.20
CA ASP A 151 -17.41 4.01 -23.46
C ASP A 151 -16.49 3.50 -22.34
N PRO A 152 -16.80 2.34 -21.69
CA PRO A 152 -15.91 1.67 -20.76
C PRO A 152 -14.48 1.40 -21.31
N ALA A 153 -14.31 1.30 -22.64
CA ALA A 153 -13.01 1.20 -23.28
C ALA A 153 -12.10 2.43 -23.05
N VAL A 154 -12.68 3.62 -22.83
CA VAL A 154 -11.90 4.85 -22.52
C VAL A 154 -11.23 4.75 -21.14
N SER A 155 -11.90 4.12 -20.17
CA SER A 155 -11.31 3.84 -18.87
C SER A 155 -10.11 2.90 -18.98
N PHE A 156 -10.17 1.90 -19.85
CA PHE A 156 -9.07 0.95 -20.09
C PHE A 156 -7.83 1.65 -20.66
N ASP A 157 -8.00 2.60 -21.56
CA ASP A 157 -6.89 3.39 -22.12
C ASP A 157 -6.22 4.29 -21.09
N THR A 158 -7.01 4.85 -20.16
CA THR A 158 -6.47 5.66 -19.05
C THR A 158 -5.63 4.81 -18.08
N PHE A 159 -6.07 3.60 -17.77
CA PHE A 159 -5.32 2.64 -16.94
C PHE A 159 -4.01 2.23 -17.58
N TYR A 160 -4.07 1.89 -18.86
CA TYR A 160 -2.88 1.50 -19.58
C TYR A 160 -1.87 2.65 -19.71
N GLY A 161 -2.35 3.86 -19.96
CA GLY A 161 -1.52 5.05 -19.98
C GLY A 161 -0.77 5.27 -18.66
N LYS A 162 -1.49 5.18 -17.54
CA LYS A 162 -0.90 5.27 -16.20
C LYS A 162 0.12 4.17 -15.92
N ALA A 163 -0.18 2.93 -16.32
CA ALA A 163 0.75 1.80 -16.19
C ALA A 163 2.02 1.99 -17.02
N VAL A 164 1.87 2.47 -18.26
CA VAL A 164 3.02 2.77 -19.14
C VAL A 164 3.86 3.92 -18.60
N ASP A 165 3.24 4.96 -18.04
CA ASP A 165 3.97 6.09 -17.44
C ASP A 165 4.76 5.63 -16.21
N LEU A 166 4.20 4.73 -15.40
CA LEU A 166 4.89 4.12 -14.27
C LEU A 166 6.12 3.31 -14.73
N ILE A 167 5.95 2.45 -15.76
CA ILE A 167 7.03 1.62 -16.33
C ILE A 167 8.13 2.48 -16.96
N ALA A 168 7.78 3.61 -17.57
CA ALA A 168 8.73 4.51 -18.24
C ALA A 168 9.43 5.48 -17.27
N SER A 169 8.95 5.59 -16.02
CA SER A 169 9.52 6.50 -15.04
C SER A 169 10.69 5.86 -14.30
N LYS A 170 11.92 6.25 -14.62
CA LYS A 170 13.11 5.80 -13.90
C LYS A 170 13.06 6.09 -12.40
N PRO A 171 12.63 7.28 -11.93
CA PRO A 171 12.45 7.51 -10.50
C PRO A 171 11.44 6.56 -9.84
N ALA A 172 10.36 6.18 -10.56
CA ALA A 172 9.41 5.20 -10.04
C ALA A 172 10.06 3.81 -9.92
N GLN A 173 10.77 3.35 -10.95
CA GLN A 173 11.49 2.07 -10.92
C GLN A 173 12.50 2.02 -9.76
N GLU A 174 13.31 3.07 -9.59
CA GLU A 174 14.28 3.18 -8.49
C GLU A 174 13.59 3.19 -7.12
N ALA A 175 12.41 3.80 -7.00
CA ALA A 175 11.65 3.81 -5.76
C ALA A 175 11.19 2.40 -5.35
N PHE A 176 10.84 1.54 -6.30
CA PHE A 176 10.48 0.15 -6.05
C PHE A 176 11.68 -0.75 -5.74
N ASP A 177 12.89 -0.35 -6.09
CA ASP A 177 14.09 -1.14 -5.87
C ASP A 177 14.67 -0.91 -4.48
N ILE A 178 14.28 -1.76 -3.52
CA ILE A 178 14.83 -1.68 -2.17
C ILE A 178 16.29 -2.13 -2.06
N SER A 179 16.88 -2.70 -3.12
CA SER A 179 18.31 -3.05 -3.12
C SER A 179 19.21 -1.82 -3.17
N LEU A 180 18.66 -0.67 -3.50
CA LEU A 180 19.33 0.63 -3.42
C LEU A 180 19.48 1.17 -2.00
N GLU A 181 18.79 0.58 -1.02
CA GLU A 181 19.00 0.90 0.39
C GLU A 181 20.21 0.16 0.96
N ASP A 182 20.95 0.82 1.83
CA ASP A 182 22.07 0.21 2.50
C ASP A 182 21.64 -0.92 3.47
N ASP A 183 22.56 -1.83 3.76
CA ASP A 183 22.30 -2.96 4.64
C ASP A 183 21.86 -2.52 6.05
N LYS A 184 22.43 -1.44 6.58
CA LYS A 184 22.07 -0.90 7.89
C LYS A 184 20.62 -0.46 7.95
N THR A 185 20.14 0.23 6.92
CA THR A 185 18.74 0.63 6.79
C THR A 185 17.83 -0.59 6.65
N ARG A 186 18.19 -1.53 5.80
CA ARG A 186 17.42 -2.76 5.61
C ARG A 186 17.35 -3.62 6.87
N ASP A 187 18.44 -3.69 7.64
CA ASP A 187 18.51 -4.43 8.92
C ASP A 187 17.69 -3.74 10.02
N LEU A 188 17.64 -2.40 10.01
CA LEU A 188 16.80 -1.62 10.92
C LEU A 188 15.33 -2.04 10.84
N TYR A 189 14.79 -2.18 9.62
CA TYR A 189 13.42 -2.64 9.39
C TYR A 189 13.23 -4.15 9.65
N GLY A 190 14.31 -4.90 9.74
CA GLY A 190 14.32 -6.35 9.81
C GLY A 190 14.27 -7.00 8.42
N ARG A 191 15.08 -8.06 8.23
CA ARG A 191 15.15 -8.86 6.99
C ARG A 191 13.99 -9.85 6.92
N THR A 192 12.77 -9.33 7.06
CA THR A 192 11.53 -10.09 6.97
C THR A 192 10.66 -9.52 5.85
N ASP A 193 9.71 -10.30 5.39
CA ASP A 193 8.73 -9.86 4.39
C ASP A 193 7.99 -8.59 4.84
N PHE A 194 7.52 -8.56 6.09
CA PHE A 194 6.81 -7.40 6.64
C PHE A 194 7.71 -6.18 6.80
N GLY A 195 8.88 -6.34 7.41
CA GLY A 195 9.83 -5.24 7.59
C GLY A 195 10.26 -4.60 6.27
N GLN A 196 10.54 -5.42 5.25
CA GLN A 196 10.94 -4.90 3.95
C GLN A 196 9.75 -4.31 3.15
N ARG A 197 8.50 -4.74 3.40
CA ARG A 197 7.30 -4.04 2.90
C ARG A 197 7.13 -2.66 3.52
N LEU A 198 7.41 -2.50 4.81
CA LEU A 198 7.38 -1.19 5.46
C LEU A 198 8.50 -0.27 4.92
N LEU A 199 9.69 -0.81 4.67
CA LEU A 199 10.76 -0.08 3.99
C LEU A 199 10.33 0.38 2.59
N LEU A 200 9.72 -0.50 1.80
CA LEU A 200 9.18 -0.14 0.50
C LEU A 200 8.08 0.92 0.62
N ALA A 201 7.18 0.82 1.60
CA ALA A 201 6.16 1.83 1.86
C ALA A 201 6.77 3.21 2.17
N ARG A 202 7.84 3.26 2.98
CA ARG A 202 8.57 4.51 3.25
C ARG A 202 9.14 5.12 1.95
N ARG A 203 9.76 4.30 1.10
CA ARG A 203 10.29 4.76 -0.19
C ARG A 203 9.19 5.33 -1.09
N MET A 204 8.01 4.69 -1.10
CA MET A 204 6.87 5.19 -1.87
C MET A 204 6.39 6.54 -1.35
N VAL A 205 6.29 6.73 -0.04
CA VAL A 205 5.94 8.02 0.56
C VAL A 205 6.99 9.08 0.24
N GLU A 206 8.27 8.74 0.30
CA GLU A 206 9.39 9.65 0.02
C GLU A 206 9.36 10.20 -1.43
N VAL A 207 8.94 9.38 -2.40
CA VAL A 207 8.76 9.84 -3.79
C VAL A 207 7.41 10.48 -4.07
N GLY A 208 6.52 10.53 -3.07
CA GLY A 208 5.26 11.27 -3.11
C GLY A 208 4.00 10.45 -3.40
N VAL A 209 4.01 9.13 -3.19
CA VAL A 209 2.77 8.33 -3.21
C VAL A 209 1.88 8.76 -2.05
N PRO A 210 0.64 9.26 -2.32
CA PRO A 210 -0.20 9.85 -1.28
C PRO A 210 -0.76 8.87 -0.25
N PHE A 211 -0.95 7.59 -0.62
CA PHE A 211 -1.54 6.60 0.26
C PHE A 211 -0.96 5.20 0.02
N VAL A 212 -0.46 4.59 1.07
CA VAL A 212 0.11 3.22 1.03
C VAL A 212 -0.51 2.38 2.14
N THR A 213 -1.07 1.22 1.79
CA THR A 213 -1.52 0.22 2.76
C THR A 213 -0.52 -0.92 2.82
N VAL A 214 -0.09 -1.30 4.01
CA VAL A 214 0.74 -2.49 4.24
C VAL A 214 -0.04 -3.47 5.10
N ASN A 215 -0.28 -4.67 4.55
CA ASN A 215 -1.03 -5.71 5.22
C ASN A 215 -0.11 -6.65 5.97
N TYR A 216 -0.41 -6.87 7.24
CA TYR A 216 0.22 -7.89 8.06
C TYR A 216 -0.86 -8.81 8.63
N GLY A 217 -1.12 -9.93 7.97
CA GLY A 217 -2.15 -10.89 8.35
C GLY A 217 -1.72 -11.83 9.47
N GLY A 218 -2.66 -12.71 9.88
CA GLY A 218 -2.37 -13.74 10.85
C GLY A 218 -2.66 -13.37 12.32
N TRP A 219 -3.42 -12.30 12.56
CA TRP A 219 -3.75 -11.81 13.92
C TRP A 219 -4.90 -12.57 14.59
N ASP A 220 -5.65 -13.35 13.84
CA ASP A 220 -6.80 -14.13 14.37
C ASP A 220 -6.33 -15.39 15.12
N HIS A 221 -5.87 -15.20 16.33
CA HIS A 221 -5.34 -16.27 17.17
C HIS A 221 -6.44 -16.86 18.07
N HIS A 222 -6.99 -18.00 17.68
CA HIS A 222 -7.96 -18.75 18.47
C HIS A 222 -7.31 -19.66 19.53
N ARG A 223 -6.00 -19.88 19.44
CA ARG A 223 -5.22 -20.74 20.37
C ARG A 223 -3.82 -20.16 20.56
N ASP A 224 -3.22 -20.45 21.71
CA ASP A 224 -1.82 -20.12 22.01
C ASP A 224 -1.42 -18.65 21.76
N LEU A 225 -2.35 -17.71 21.94
CA LEU A 225 -2.15 -16.27 21.68
C LEU A 225 -0.83 -15.75 22.26
N PHE A 226 -0.59 -15.96 23.56
CA PHE A 226 0.61 -15.42 24.21
C PHE A 226 1.90 -16.05 23.68
N LYS A 227 1.89 -17.35 23.37
CA LYS A 227 3.02 -18.05 22.79
C LYS A 227 3.33 -17.50 21.39
N THR A 228 2.30 -17.32 20.58
CA THR A 228 2.43 -16.76 19.24
C THR A 228 2.91 -15.31 19.27
N CYS A 229 2.34 -14.48 20.15
CA CYS A 229 2.78 -13.09 20.30
C CYS A 229 4.24 -12.97 20.76
N LYS A 230 4.71 -13.87 21.65
CA LYS A 230 6.11 -13.90 22.11
C LYS A 230 7.09 -14.47 21.08
N SER A 231 6.60 -15.12 20.03
CA SER A 231 7.40 -15.62 18.93
C SER A 231 7.79 -14.50 17.96
N GLU A 232 8.36 -14.86 16.83
CA GLU A 232 8.74 -13.91 15.75
C GLU A 232 7.60 -13.01 15.26
N PHE A 233 6.34 -13.37 15.50
CA PHE A 233 5.19 -12.66 14.96
C PHE A 233 5.12 -11.19 15.45
N MET A 234 5.10 -10.99 16.78
CA MET A 234 5.13 -9.62 17.35
C MET A 234 6.49 -8.95 17.18
N GLN A 235 7.58 -9.72 17.18
CA GLN A 235 8.91 -9.17 16.99
C GLN A 235 9.05 -8.51 15.61
N LYS A 236 8.55 -9.14 14.55
CA LYS A 236 8.53 -8.57 13.19
C LYS A 236 7.71 -7.28 13.13
N PHE A 237 6.55 -7.27 13.78
CA PHE A 237 5.71 -6.08 13.87
C PHE A 237 6.38 -4.95 14.63
N ASP A 238 6.88 -5.23 15.82
CA ASP A 238 7.53 -4.25 16.70
C ASP A 238 8.75 -3.60 16.02
N GLN A 239 9.65 -4.42 15.49
CA GLN A 239 10.83 -3.94 14.81
C GLN A 239 10.49 -3.11 13.57
N GLY A 240 9.64 -3.64 12.71
CA GLY A 240 9.30 -2.97 11.45
C GLY A 240 8.55 -1.65 11.66
N MET A 241 7.58 -1.62 12.55
CA MET A 241 6.80 -0.40 12.85
C MET A 241 7.64 0.67 13.55
N ALA A 242 8.45 0.28 14.52
CA ALA A 242 9.35 1.22 15.19
C ALA A 242 10.39 1.79 14.20
N ALA A 243 10.92 0.96 13.30
CA ALA A 243 11.82 1.40 12.25
C ALA A 243 11.15 2.40 11.30
N LEU A 244 9.92 2.11 10.85
CA LEU A 244 9.17 3.02 9.98
C LEU A 244 9.00 4.40 10.63
N ILE A 245 8.50 4.45 11.87
CA ILE A 245 8.25 5.70 12.58
C ILE A 245 9.54 6.48 12.78
N THR A 246 10.61 5.82 13.23
CA THR A 246 11.90 6.49 13.51
C THR A 246 12.64 6.90 12.24
N ASP A 247 12.51 6.15 11.15
CA ASP A 247 13.12 6.51 9.87
C ASP A 247 12.39 7.69 9.19
N LEU A 248 11.05 7.70 9.24
CA LEU A 248 10.26 8.85 8.80
C LEU A 248 10.60 10.11 9.58
N ASP A 249 10.71 10.01 10.90
CA ASP A 249 11.11 11.13 11.78
C ASP A 249 12.50 11.65 11.42
N ARG A 250 13.49 10.77 11.36
CA ARG A 250 14.89 11.12 11.02
C ARG A 250 15.02 11.80 9.66
N ARG A 251 14.14 11.48 8.71
CA ARG A 251 14.10 12.05 7.37
C ARG A 251 13.26 13.32 7.27
N GLY A 252 12.62 13.75 8.37
CA GLY A 252 11.68 14.88 8.38
C GLY A 252 10.37 14.59 7.63
N LEU A 253 10.08 13.34 7.33
CA LEU A 253 8.87 12.92 6.63
C LEU A 253 7.68 12.70 7.57
N LEU A 254 7.93 12.48 8.86
CA LEU A 254 6.87 12.21 9.84
C LEU A 254 5.95 13.43 10.05
N GLU A 255 6.45 14.66 9.87
CA GLU A 255 5.66 15.88 9.96
C GLU A 255 4.57 15.99 8.89
N SER A 256 4.77 15.34 7.74
CA SER A 256 3.84 15.36 6.60
C SER A 256 3.19 14.02 6.30
N THR A 257 3.49 12.98 7.09
CA THR A 257 3.02 11.61 6.88
C THR A 257 2.27 11.10 8.10
N LEU A 258 0.99 10.83 7.92
CA LEU A 258 0.19 10.16 8.95
C LEU A 258 0.37 8.64 8.84
N VAL A 259 0.90 8.01 9.89
CA VAL A 259 1.00 6.55 10.00
C VAL A 259 -0.13 6.05 10.89
N ILE A 260 -0.96 5.14 10.38
CA ILE A 260 -2.06 4.53 11.13
C ILE A 260 -1.85 3.02 11.15
N ALA A 261 -1.77 2.43 12.36
CA ALA A 261 -1.83 0.99 12.56
C ALA A 261 -3.17 0.64 13.20
N LEU A 262 -3.91 -0.25 12.58
CA LEU A 262 -5.24 -0.66 13.01
C LEU A 262 -5.50 -2.13 12.68
N GLY A 263 -6.38 -2.77 13.46
CA GLY A 263 -6.76 -4.17 13.28
C GLY A 263 -8.00 -4.52 14.09
#